data_14a72b6be56ed4beb1ee65fc725ae6ca
#
_entry.id   14a72b6be56ed4beb1ee65fc725ae6ca
#
_cell.length_a   1.000
_cell.length_b   1.000
_cell.length_c   1.000
_cell.angle_alpha   90.00
_cell.angle_beta   90.00
_cell.angle_gamma   90.00
#
_symmetry.space_group_name_H-M   'P 1'
#
loop_
_entity.id
_entity.type
_entity.pdbx_description
1 polymer ?
#
loop_
_entity_poly.entity_id
_entity_poly.type
_entity_poly.pdbx_seq_one_letter_code
_entity_poly.pdbx_strand_id
1 'polypeptide(L)'
;MTGTAAPSQPRVRVGVQLQPQHAGYGQIRDAVLRAEDLGVDVIFNWDHFFPLYGDPDGRHFECWTMLGAWAEQTERVEIGALVTCNSYRNPELLADMARTVDHISGGRLILGIGAGWFQRDYDEYGYEFGTPGTRIADLAQAMPRIRARWAAMNPAPTRDIPVMIGGGGERKTLRIVAEHADVWHSFGDVETLRRKSGILDEHGAAVGRDTASLVTRSLGVDGQEPGEVGADLLAAGVGLVTLSTSGPDYDLGLVERWVRWRDAQG
;
A
#
# COMPACT_ATOMS: atom_id res chain seq x y z
N MET A 1 32.05 27.75 -13.70
CA MET A 1 31.91 26.28 -13.70
C MET A 1 30.76 25.95 -12.77
N THR A 2 29.57 25.82 -13.33
CA THR A 2 28.34 25.40 -12.60
C THR A 2 28.31 23.91 -12.60
N GLY A 3 28.70 23.30 -11.46
CA GLY A 3 28.55 21.86 -11.25
C GLY A 3 27.09 21.51 -11.20
N THR A 4 26.61 20.80 -12.19
CA THR A 4 25.32 20.10 -12.16
C THR A 4 25.44 19.02 -11.09
N ALA A 5 24.79 19.23 -9.95
CA ALA A 5 24.59 18.16 -8.97
C ALA A 5 23.91 16.99 -9.67
N ALA A 6 24.49 15.79 -9.56
CA ALA A 6 23.84 14.58 -10.02
C ALA A 6 22.45 14.50 -9.33
N PRO A 7 21.39 14.06 -10.03
CA PRO A 7 20.09 13.88 -9.40
C PRO A 7 20.29 12.94 -8.21
N SER A 8 19.93 13.39 -7.00
CA SER A 8 19.93 12.54 -5.83
C SER A 8 19.03 11.34 -6.12
N GLN A 9 19.54 10.13 -5.90
CA GLN A 9 18.68 8.94 -5.99
C GLN A 9 17.48 9.15 -5.05
N PRO A 10 16.27 8.82 -5.48
CA PRO A 10 15.12 8.98 -4.63
C PRO A 10 15.34 8.17 -3.35
N ARG A 11 15.20 8.83 -2.20
CA ARG A 11 15.35 8.22 -0.88
C ARG A 11 14.36 7.05 -0.76
N VAL A 12 14.84 5.86 -0.38
CA VAL A 12 13.94 4.74 -0.07
C VAL A 12 13.04 5.13 1.10
N ARG A 13 11.77 4.79 0.98
CA ARG A 13 10.75 5.04 2.02
C ARG A 13 10.54 3.81 2.87
N VAL A 14 10.16 4.00 4.12
CA VAL A 14 9.83 2.93 5.07
C VAL A 14 8.36 3.02 5.44
N GLY A 15 7.61 1.96 5.14
CA GLY A 15 6.21 1.80 5.53
C GLY A 15 6.04 0.71 6.59
N VAL A 16 5.03 0.85 7.44
CA VAL A 16 4.65 -0.19 8.39
C VAL A 16 3.17 -0.53 8.23
N GLN A 17 2.84 -1.82 8.15
CA GLN A 17 1.48 -2.33 8.20
C GLN A 17 1.15 -2.75 9.64
N LEU A 18 0.26 -2.01 10.26
CA LEU A 18 -0.29 -2.33 11.59
C LEU A 18 -1.51 -3.24 11.40
N GLN A 19 -1.36 -4.53 11.72
CA GLN A 19 -2.42 -5.52 11.51
C GLN A 19 -3.59 -5.25 12.47
N PRO A 20 -4.83 -5.01 11.99
CA PRO A 20 -5.95 -4.58 12.82
C PRO A 20 -6.66 -5.74 13.54
N GLN A 21 -5.90 -6.75 13.93
CA GLN A 21 -6.41 -7.97 14.58
C GLN A 21 -5.80 -8.17 15.96
N HIS A 22 -6.50 -8.91 16.83
CA HIS A 22 -6.08 -9.36 18.18
C HIS A 22 -5.66 -8.23 19.13
N ALA A 23 -6.09 -6.99 18.87
CA ALA A 23 -5.81 -5.82 19.68
C ALA A 23 -7.08 -5.03 19.98
N GLY A 24 -7.06 -4.20 21.01
CA GLY A 24 -8.06 -3.16 21.22
C GLY A 24 -7.73 -1.92 20.36
N TYR A 25 -8.74 -1.14 19.99
CA TYR A 25 -8.52 0.05 19.16
C TYR A 25 -7.52 1.05 19.77
N GLY A 26 -7.53 1.21 21.11
CA GLY A 26 -6.54 2.05 21.80
C GLY A 26 -5.09 1.61 21.55
N GLN A 27 -4.83 0.31 21.52
CA GLN A 27 -3.51 -0.25 21.23
C GLN A 27 -3.08 0.00 19.78
N ILE A 28 -4.03 -0.12 18.83
CA ILE A 28 -3.78 0.22 17.42
C ILE A 28 -3.46 1.71 17.28
N ARG A 29 -4.28 2.59 17.88
CA ARG A 29 -4.05 4.04 17.87
C ARG A 29 -2.68 4.40 18.43
N ASP A 30 -2.32 3.84 19.58
CA ASP A 30 -1.04 4.13 20.23
C ASP A 30 0.15 3.62 19.38
N ALA A 31 -0.03 2.50 18.64
CA ALA A 31 0.95 2.01 17.67
C ALA A 31 1.10 2.96 16.45
N VAL A 32 0.01 3.52 15.94
CA VAL A 32 0.01 4.51 14.87
C VAL A 32 0.84 5.74 15.27
N LEU A 33 0.57 6.30 16.46
CA LEU A 33 1.29 7.48 16.96
C LEU A 33 2.78 7.18 17.17
N ARG A 34 3.13 6.03 17.78
CA ARG A 34 4.53 5.60 17.92
C ARG A 34 5.23 5.42 16.58
N ALA A 35 4.54 4.86 15.57
CA ALA A 35 5.12 4.68 14.25
C ALA A 35 5.39 6.02 13.57
N GLU A 36 4.48 7.00 13.71
CA GLU A 36 4.71 8.35 13.22
C GLU A 36 5.89 9.04 13.93
N ASP A 37 5.98 8.92 15.26
CA ASP A 37 7.08 9.46 16.07
C ASP A 37 8.44 8.86 15.68
N LEU A 38 8.48 7.56 15.34
CA LEU A 38 9.68 6.90 14.83
C LEU A 38 10.14 7.44 13.47
N GLY A 39 9.28 8.14 12.76
CA GLY A 39 9.63 8.73 11.47
C GLY A 39 9.39 7.83 10.27
N VAL A 40 8.47 6.86 10.34
CA VAL A 40 8.05 6.11 9.15
C VAL A 40 7.42 7.05 8.11
N ASP A 41 7.48 6.67 6.85
CA ASP A 41 6.94 7.46 5.75
C ASP A 41 5.48 7.14 5.47
N VAL A 42 5.06 5.88 5.71
CA VAL A 42 3.68 5.42 5.46
C VAL A 42 3.22 4.45 6.53
N ILE A 43 1.98 4.58 6.99
CA ILE A 43 1.32 3.60 7.85
C ILE A 43 0.17 2.97 7.07
N PHE A 44 0.14 1.64 7.07
CA PHE A 44 -0.91 0.85 6.44
C PHE A 44 -1.69 0.04 7.46
N ASN A 45 -2.97 -0.24 7.15
CA ASN A 45 -3.72 -1.38 7.65
C ASN A 45 -3.99 -2.37 6.52
N TRP A 46 -4.92 -3.31 6.72
CA TRP A 46 -5.47 -4.16 5.66
C TRP A 46 -6.99 -4.15 5.67
N ASP A 47 -7.59 -4.57 4.56
CA ASP A 47 -9.04 -4.55 4.36
C ASP A 47 -9.61 -5.97 4.39
N HIS A 48 -9.72 -6.51 5.61
CA HIS A 48 -10.39 -7.76 5.94
C HIS A 48 -11.45 -7.51 7.01
N PHE A 49 -12.35 -8.45 7.19
CA PHE A 49 -13.37 -8.40 8.23
C PHE A 49 -13.08 -9.37 9.38
N PHE A 50 -12.20 -10.34 9.14
CA PHE A 50 -11.78 -11.35 10.11
C PHE A 50 -10.26 -11.44 10.21
N PRO A 51 -9.72 -11.92 11.36
CA PRO A 51 -8.30 -12.18 11.50
C PRO A 51 -7.78 -13.15 10.44
N LEU A 52 -6.60 -12.84 9.89
CA LEU A 52 -5.92 -13.73 8.93
C LEU A 52 -5.08 -14.81 9.62
N TYR A 53 -4.67 -14.58 10.86
CA TYR A 53 -3.80 -15.45 11.64
C TYR A 53 -4.31 -15.53 13.08
N GLY A 54 -3.92 -16.57 13.80
CA GLY A 54 -4.29 -16.78 15.20
C GLY A 54 -5.74 -17.22 15.35
N ASP A 55 -6.45 -16.73 16.38
CA ASP A 55 -7.87 -17.00 16.60
C ASP A 55 -8.72 -16.41 15.48
N PRO A 56 -9.40 -17.22 14.68
CA PRO A 56 -10.17 -16.73 13.53
C PRO A 56 -11.37 -15.85 13.92
N ASP A 57 -11.85 -15.95 15.17
CA ASP A 57 -12.96 -15.16 15.71
C ASP A 57 -12.47 -14.07 16.68
N GLY A 58 -11.16 -13.81 16.69
CA GLY A 58 -10.53 -12.77 17.49
C GLY A 58 -10.94 -11.36 17.07
N ARG A 59 -10.54 -10.37 17.87
CA ARG A 59 -10.84 -8.97 17.57
C ARG A 59 -10.29 -8.57 16.22
N HIS A 60 -11.09 -7.80 15.49
CA HIS A 60 -10.72 -7.17 14.22
C HIS A 60 -11.47 -5.84 14.06
N PHE A 61 -10.90 -4.87 13.34
CA PHE A 61 -11.53 -3.59 13.08
C PHE A 61 -11.55 -3.27 11.58
N GLU A 62 -12.59 -2.54 11.15
CA GLU A 62 -12.84 -2.20 9.76
C GLU A 62 -11.83 -1.16 9.25
N CYS A 63 -11.29 -1.40 8.07
CA CYS A 63 -10.18 -0.72 7.44
C CYS A 63 -10.40 0.78 7.25
N TRP A 64 -11.44 1.16 6.53
CA TRP A 64 -11.65 2.55 6.10
C TRP A 64 -12.13 3.47 7.22
N THR A 65 -12.89 2.91 8.17
CA THR A 65 -13.26 3.64 9.41
C THR A 65 -12.02 4.01 10.21
N MET A 66 -11.05 3.08 10.30
CA MET A 66 -9.77 3.37 10.96
C MET A 66 -8.94 4.39 10.19
N LEU A 67 -8.89 4.33 8.85
CA LEU A 67 -8.15 5.30 8.04
C LEU A 67 -8.70 6.72 8.24
N GLY A 68 -10.02 6.89 8.37
CA GLY A 68 -10.62 8.17 8.73
C GLY A 68 -10.15 8.70 10.10
N ALA A 69 -10.06 7.81 11.10
CA ALA A 69 -9.56 8.18 12.42
C ALA A 69 -8.04 8.47 12.40
N TRP A 70 -7.25 7.68 11.68
CA TRP A 70 -5.80 7.90 11.54
C TRP A 70 -5.49 9.21 10.81
N ALA A 71 -6.29 9.57 9.81
CA ALA A 71 -6.18 10.84 9.11
C ALA A 71 -6.23 12.05 10.04
N GLU A 72 -7.08 11.99 11.08
CA GLU A 72 -7.25 13.06 12.07
C GLU A 72 -6.20 12.98 13.20
N GLN A 73 -5.72 11.77 13.52
CA GLN A 73 -4.81 11.52 14.64
C GLN A 73 -3.33 11.71 14.29
N THR A 74 -2.98 11.75 13.01
CA THR A 74 -1.60 11.89 12.52
C THR A 74 -1.43 13.22 11.78
N GLU A 75 -0.19 13.73 11.72
CA GLU A 75 0.10 15.05 11.14
C GLU A 75 0.96 14.98 9.87
N ARG A 76 1.87 14.00 9.79
CA ARG A 76 2.94 13.95 8.78
C ARG A 76 2.91 12.70 7.91
N VAL A 77 2.68 11.54 8.53
CA VAL A 77 2.81 10.24 7.87
C VAL A 77 1.72 10.05 6.82
N GLU A 78 2.07 9.47 5.67
CA GLU A 78 1.05 9.01 4.73
C GLU A 78 0.34 7.77 5.28
N ILE A 79 -0.93 7.62 4.94
CA ILE A 79 -1.78 6.53 5.42
C ILE A 79 -2.45 5.82 4.26
N GLY A 80 -2.75 4.53 4.41
CA GLY A 80 -3.46 3.78 3.38
C GLY A 80 -3.79 2.36 3.81
N ALA A 81 -4.42 1.61 2.92
CA ALA A 81 -4.56 0.16 3.07
C ALA A 81 -3.52 -0.58 2.23
N LEU A 82 -2.99 -1.67 2.73
CA LEU A 82 -2.14 -2.60 2.00
C LEU A 82 -2.77 -4.00 2.04
N VAL A 83 -3.78 -4.23 1.22
CA VAL A 83 -4.46 -3.33 0.29
C VAL A 83 -5.98 -3.41 0.46
N THR A 84 -6.72 -2.37 0.01
CA THR A 84 -8.19 -2.43 -0.07
C THR A 84 -8.62 -3.54 -1.01
N CYS A 85 -9.62 -4.33 -0.61
CA CYS A 85 -10.24 -5.32 -1.48
C CYS A 85 -11.24 -4.65 -2.42
N ASN A 86 -10.99 -4.74 -3.72
CA ASN A 86 -11.87 -4.17 -4.75
C ASN A 86 -13.30 -4.68 -4.69
N SER A 87 -13.50 -5.92 -4.25
CA SER A 87 -14.81 -6.58 -4.26
C SER A 87 -15.76 -6.13 -3.14
N TYR A 88 -15.26 -5.49 -2.07
CA TYR A 88 -16.10 -5.18 -0.89
C TYR A 88 -16.89 -3.89 -1.04
N ARG A 89 -16.60 -3.07 -2.05
CA ARG A 89 -17.26 -1.77 -2.26
C ARG A 89 -17.47 -1.48 -3.72
N ASN A 90 -18.55 -0.76 -4.01
CA ASN A 90 -18.72 -0.14 -5.31
C ASN A 90 -17.54 0.82 -5.57
N PRO A 91 -16.92 0.82 -6.77
CA PRO A 91 -15.76 1.67 -7.07
C PRO A 91 -15.99 3.17 -6.89
N GLU A 92 -17.18 3.67 -7.18
CA GLU A 92 -17.54 5.07 -6.98
C GLU A 92 -17.63 5.40 -5.47
N LEU A 93 -18.17 4.49 -4.65
CA LEU A 93 -18.18 4.64 -3.19
C LEU A 93 -16.76 4.64 -2.64
N LEU A 94 -15.89 3.73 -3.11
CA LEU A 94 -14.49 3.70 -2.72
C LEU A 94 -13.78 5.02 -3.08
N ALA A 95 -14.07 5.56 -4.26
CA ALA A 95 -13.54 6.86 -4.67
C ALA A 95 -13.99 8.00 -3.73
N ASP A 96 -15.27 8.01 -3.30
CA ASP A 96 -15.79 8.99 -2.33
C ASP A 96 -15.13 8.84 -0.95
N MET A 97 -14.94 7.61 -0.47
CA MET A 97 -14.25 7.32 0.79
C MET A 97 -12.79 7.79 0.73
N ALA A 98 -12.07 7.45 -0.35
CA ALA A 98 -10.68 7.85 -0.55
C ALA A 98 -10.53 9.38 -0.59
N ARG A 99 -11.36 10.10 -1.39
CA ARG A 99 -11.36 11.55 -1.43
C ARG A 99 -11.65 12.15 -0.04
N THR A 100 -12.56 11.55 0.73
CA THR A 100 -12.90 12.06 2.07
C THR A 100 -11.72 11.90 3.03
N VAL A 101 -11.08 10.74 3.06
CA VAL A 101 -9.87 10.53 3.89
C VAL A 101 -8.70 11.40 3.41
N ASP A 102 -8.56 11.63 2.10
CA ASP A 102 -7.57 12.56 1.56
C ASP A 102 -7.77 13.98 2.09
N HIS A 103 -9.01 14.48 2.12
CA HIS A 103 -9.32 15.78 2.71
C HIS A 103 -9.07 15.84 4.22
N ILE A 104 -9.52 14.84 4.98
CA ILE A 104 -9.30 14.78 6.44
C ILE A 104 -7.81 14.78 6.76
N SER A 105 -7.02 14.02 6.01
CA SER A 105 -5.57 13.93 6.22
C SER A 105 -4.76 15.10 5.64
N GLY A 106 -5.39 16.03 4.92
CA GLY A 106 -4.65 17.12 4.24
C GLY A 106 -3.75 16.60 3.11
N GLY A 107 -4.21 15.59 2.35
CA GLY A 107 -3.50 15.08 1.17
C GLY A 107 -2.48 13.97 1.49
N ARG A 108 -2.65 13.20 2.56
CA ARG A 108 -1.71 12.13 2.95
C ARG A 108 -2.21 10.71 2.63
N LEU A 109 -3.35 10.56 1.94
CA LEU A 109 -3.85 9.24 1.58
C LEU A 109 -3.08 8.63 0.40
N ILE A 110 -2.80 7.33 0.48
CA ILE A 110 -2.46 6.45 -0.63
C ILE A 110 -3.61 5.45 -0.81
N LEU A 111 -4.22 5.38 -1.98
CA LEU A 111 -5.20 4.34 -2.30
C LEU A 111 -4.48 3.04 -2.64
N GLY A 112 -4.28 2.18 -1.65
CA GLY A 112 -3.82 0.82 -1.91
C GLY A 112 -5.00 -0.09 -2.26
N ILE A 113 -4.94 -0.81 -3.39
CA ILE A 113 -6.03 -1.65 -3.89
C ILE A 113 -5.52 -2.97 -4.47
N GLY A 114 -6.33 -4.02 -4.35
CA GLY A 114 -6.07 -5.35 -4.90
C GLY A 114 -7.35 -6.09 -5.26
N ALA A 115 -7.20 -7.23 -5.92
CA ALA A 115 -8.33 -8.01 -6.43
C ALA A 115 -9.09 -8.79 -5.35
N GLY A 116 -8.55 -8.93 -4.13
CA GLY A 116 -9.13 -9.77 -3.07
C GLY A 116 -8.76 -11.26 -3.20
N TRP A 117 -8.74 -11.97 -2.07
CA TRP A 117 -8.32 -13.37 -2.03
C TRP A 117 -8.87 -14.17 -0.84
N PHE A 118 -9.23 -13.53 0.26
CA PHE A 118 -9.62 -14.22 1.50
C PHE A 118 -11.10 -14.59 1.47
N GLN A 119 -11.38 -15.84 1.11
CA GLN A 119 -12.74 -16.33 0.82
C GLN A 119 -13.71 -16.15 2.00
N ARG A 120 -13.26 -16.31 3.26
CA ARG A 120 -14.12 -16.14 4.44
C ARG A 120 -14.85 -14.79 4.47
N ASP A 121 -14.14 -13.69 4.13
CA ASP A 121 -14.76 -12.36 4.10
C ASP A 121 -15.93 -12.31 3.12
N TYR A 122 -15.81 -12.98 1.97
CA TYR A 122 -16.87 -13.02 0.96
C TYR A 122 -18.06 -13.85 1.43
N ASP A 123 -17.79 -15.04 1.97
CA ASP A 123 -18.85 -15.98 2.39
C ASP A 123 -19.67 -15.40 3.53
N GLU A 124 -19.04 -14.80 4.54
CA GLU A 124 -19.72 -14.26 5.73
C GLU A 124 -20.49 -12.96 5.44
N TYR A 125 -20.03 -12.15 4.49
CA TYR A 125 -20.67 -10.89 4.13
C TYR A 125 -21.56 -10.99 2.88
N GLY A 126 -21.63 -12.17 2.24
CA GLY A 126 -22.47 -12.40 1.08
C GLY A 126 -21.96 -11.73 -0.20
N TYR A 127 -20.66 -11.47 -0.30
CA TYR A 127 -20.04 -10.99 -1.53
C TYR A 127 -19.81 -12.16 -2.50
N GLU A 128 -19.89 -11.89 -3.81
CA GLU A 128 -19.54 -12.89 -4.82
C GLU A 128 -18.03 -13.10 -4.87
N PHE A 129 -17.56 -14.31 -4.50
CA PHE A 129 -16.12 -14.62 -4.54
C PHE A 129 -15.60 -14.81 -5.96
N GLY A 130 -16.35 -15.44 -6.82
CA GLY A 130 -15.97 -15.70 -8.20
C GLY A 130 -14.66 -16.47 -8.34
N THR A 131 -13.90 -16.17 -9.38
CA THR A 131 -12.58 -16.74 -9.64
C THR A 131 -11.49 -15.67 -9.51
N PRO A 132 -10.20 -16.05 -9.33
CA PRO A 132 -9.12 -15.07 -9.41
C PRO A 132 -9.14 -14.23 -10.69
N GLY A 133 -9.55 -14.87 -11.80
CA GLY A 133 -9.62 -14.21 -13.12
C GLY A 133 -10.72 -13.14 -13.20
N THR A 134 -11.90 -13.41 -12.62
CA THR A 134 -13.00 -12.43 -12.59
C THR A 134 -12.67 -11.29 -11.65
N ARG A 135 -12.17 -11.54 -10.44
CA ARG A 135 -11.76 -10.48 -9.51
C ARG A 135 -10.68 -9.55 -10.06
N ILE A 136 -9.71 -10.10 -10.81
CA ILE A 136 -8.68 -9.26 -11.50
C ILE A 136 -9.32 -8.44 -12.62
N ALA A 137 -10.29 -9.00 -13.37
CA ALA A 137 -11.00 -8.25 -14.40
C ALA A 137 -11.84 -7.12 -13.79
N ASP A 138 -12.48 -7.36 -12.65
CA ASP A 138 -13.25 -6.35 -11.92
C ASP A 138 -12.34 -5.23 -11.40
N LEU A 139 -11.14 -5.55 -10.91
CA LEU A 139 -10.13 -4.54 -10.54
C LEU A 139 -9.75 -3.67 -11.76
N ALA A 140 -9.51 -4.28 -12.92
CA ALA A 140 -9.20 -3.52 -14.14
C ALA A 140 -10.33 -2.57 -14.55
N GLN A 141 -11.59 -2.97 -14.37
CA GLN A 141 -12.76 -2.13 -14.66
C GLN A 141 -12.98 -1.04 -13.60
N ALA A 142 -12.61 -1.30 -12.35
CA ALA A 142 -12.78 -0.34 -11.24
C ALA A 142 -11.84 0.87 -11.37
N MET A 143 -10.62 0.69 -11.83
CA MET A 143 -9.62 1.76 -11.87
C MET A 143 -10.06 2.99 -12.69
N PRO A 144 -10.50 2.87 -13.95
CA PRO A 144 -10.98 4.02 -14.69
C PRO A 144 -12.25 4.65 -14.08
N ARG A 145 -13.12 3.86 -13.44
CA ARG A 145 -14.31 4.36 -12.76
C ARG A 145 -13.94 5.23 -11.55
N ILE A 146 -12.98 4.78 -10.72
CA ILE A 146 -12.46 5.55 -9.58
C ILE A 146 -11.89 6.88 -10.05
N ARG A 147 -11.03 6.89 -11.08
CA ARG A 147 -10.45 8.12 -11.64
C ARG A 147 -11.51 9.06 -12.24
N ALA A 148 -12.47 8.52 -12.98
CA ALA A 148 -13.58 9.31 -13.53
C ALA A 148 -14.44 9.92 -12.42
N ARG A 149 -14.65 9.17 -11.31
CA ARG A 149 -15.39 9.68 -10.16
C ARG A 149 -14.65 10.83 -9.50
N TRP A 150 -13.35 10.71 -9.24
CA TRP A 150 -12.54 11.79 -8.66
C TRP A 150 -12.58 13.07 -9.51
N ALA A 151 -12.49 12.94 -10.83
CA ALA A 151 -12.55 14.07 -11.76
C ALA A 151 -13.90 14.80 -11.74
N ALA A 152 -14.98 14.12 -11.35
CA ALA A 152 -16.34 14.68 -11.30
C ALA A 152 -16.78 15.14 -9.89
N MET A 153 -15.94 14.94 -8.86
CA MET A 153 -16.30 15.30 -7.48
C MET A 153 -16.20 16.80 -7.19
N ASN A 154 -17.07 17.26 -6.30
CA ASN A 154 -16.99 18.58 -5.69
C ASN A 154 -17.15 18.45 -4.15
N PRO A 155 -16.12 18.76 -3.33
CA PRO A 155 -14.77 19.09 -3.79
C PRO A 155 -14.06 17.92 -4.44
N ALA A 156 -13.15 18.20 -5.36
CA ALA A 156 -12.22 17.22 -5.89
C ALA A 156 -11.23 16.75 -4.79
N PRO A 157 -10.47 15.65 -4.98
CA PRO A 157 -9.34 15.33 -4.12
C PRO A 157 -8.38 16.52 -3.97
N THR A 158 -7.68 16.62 -2.83
CA THR A 158 -6.73 17.71 -2.56
C THR A 158 -5.50 17.66 -3.46
N ARG A 159 -5.17 16.46 -3.94
CA ARG A 159 -4.08 16.17 -4.88
C ARG A 159 -4.47 14.98 -5.77
N ASP A 160 -3.65 14.67 -6.75
CA ASP A 160 -3.70 13.36 -7.40
C ASP A 160 -3.36 12.29 -6.35
N ILE A 161 -4.39 11.57 -5.88
CA ILE A 161 -4.22 10.52 -4.86
C ILE A 161 -3.37 9.39 -5.46
N PRO A 162 -2.18 9.08 -4.90
CA PRO A 162 -1.37 7.99 -5.40
C PRO A 162 -2.10 6.65 -5.29
N VAL A 163 -2.02 5.85 -6.34
CA VAL A 163 -2.60 4.52 -6.39
C VAL A 163 -1.51 3.48 -6.22
N MET A 164 -1.63 2.67 -5.16
CA MET A 164 -0.82 1.46 -4.97
C MET A 164 -1.62 0.24 -5.39
N ILE A 165 -1.07 -0.61 -6.25
CA ILE A 165 -1.68 -1.90 -6.59
C ILE A 165 -0.81 -3.03 -6.03
N GLY A 166 -1.43 -3.90 -5.22
CA GLY A 166 -0.81 -5.10 -4.68
C GLY A 166 -1.07 -6.32 -5.55
N GLY A 167 -0.04 -7.12 -5.76
CA GLY A 167 -0.14 -8.38 -6.49
C GLY A 167 0.99 -8.60 -7.50
N GLY A 168 1.21 -9.87 -7.86
CA GLY A 168 2.34 -10.25 -8.69
C GLY A 168 1.99 -11.08 -9.92
N GLY A 169 0.74 -11.08 -10.36
CA GLY A 169 0.27 -11.81 -11.56
C GLY A 169 0.81 -11.20 -12.84
N GLU A 170 1.74 -11.88 -13.52
CA GLU A 170 2.56 -11.35 -14.60
C GLU A 170 1.77 -10.88 -15.83
N ARG A 171 0.71 -11.62 -16.20
CA ARG A 171 -0.04 -11.36 -17.45
C ARG A 171 -1.14 -10.30 -17.30
N LYS A 172 -1.81 -10.28 -16.14
CA LYS A 172 -2.99 -9.42 -15.93
C LYS A 172 -2.73 -8.34 -14.90
N THR A 173 -2.25 -8.73 -13.69
CA THR A 173 -2.08 -7.76 -12.61
C THR A 173 -0.99 -6.74 -12.94
N LEU A 174 0.18 -7.16 -13.45
CA LEU A 174 1.23 -6.22 -13.83
C LEU A 174 0.82 -5.30 -15.00
N ARG A 175 -0.08 -5.74 -15.88
CA ARG A 175 -0.65 -4.87 -16.89
C ARG A 175 -1.53 -3.77 -16.25
N ILE A 176 -2.37 -4.12 -15.28
CA ILE A 176 -3.20 -3.13 -14.56
C ILE A 176 -2.29 -2.15 -13.78
N VAL A 177 -1.21 -2.66 -13.17
CA VAL A 177 -0.19 -1.82 -12.53
C VAL A 177 0.41 -0.83 -13.55
N ALA A 178 0.83 -1.32 -14.72
CA ALA A 178 1.41 -0.49 -15.76
C ALA A 178 0.47 0.62 -16.24
N GLU A 179 -0.83 0.34 -16.33
CA GLU A 179 -1.83 1.28 -16.80
C GLU A 179 -2.22 2.32 -15.73
N HIS A 180 -2.24 1.93 -14.44
CA HIS A 180 -2.96 2.71 -13.42
C HIS A 180 -2.17 3.03 -12.13
N ALA A 181 -1.10 2.29 -11.79
CA ALA A 181 -0.46 2.45 -10.49
C ALA A 181 0.66 3.50 -10.47
N ASP A 182 0.83 4.13 -9.31
CA ASP A 182 1.98 4.97 -8.96
C ASP A 182 2.94 4.21 -8.03
N VAL A 183 2.43 3.17 -7.35
CA VAL A 183 3.21 2.24 -6.54
C VAL A 183 2.77 0.82 -6.86
N TRP A 184 3.73 -0.06 -7.09
CA TRP A 184 3.49 -1.50 -7.19
C TRP A 184 4.04 -2.22 -5.98
N HIS A 185 3.18 -2.86 -5.18
CA HIS A 185 3.60 -3.71 -4.08
C HIS A 185 3.72 -5.15 -4.53
N SER A 186 4.97 -5.65 -4.51
CA SER A 186 5.33 -7.03 -4.86
C SER A 186 5.46 -7.90 -3.61
N PHE A 187 5.30 -9.20 -3.81
CA PHE A 187 5.55 -10.23 -2.81
C PHE A 187 6.69 -11.15 -3.29
N GLY A 188 7.45 -11.69 -2.35
CA GLY A 188 8.59 -12.57 -2.62
C GLY A 188 9.93 -11.91 -2.32
N ASP A 189 10.98 -12.40 -2.95
CA ASP A 189 12.34 -11.94 -2.78
C ASP A 189 12.77 -10.88 -3.83
N VAL A 190 13.97 -10.36 -3.66
CA VAL A 190 14.55 -9.33 -4.54
C VAL A 190 14.73 -9.85 -5.98
N GLU A 191 15.05 -11.13 -6.17
CA GLU A 191 15.20 -11.72 -7.50
C GLU A 191 13.86 -11.77 -8.24
N THR A 192 12.82 -12.21 -7.54
CA THR A 192 11.43 -12.17 -8.04
C THR A 192 10.99 -10.75 -8.38
N LEU A 193 11.32 -9.77 -7.53
CA LEU A 193 11.01 -8.37 -7.81
C LEU A 193 11.72 -7.88 -9.08
N ARG A 194 13.03 -8.12 -9.23
CA ARG A 194 13.80 -7.71 -10.42
C ARG A 194 13.21 -8.29 -11.70
N ARG A 195 12.94 -9.59 -11.71
CA ARG A 195 12.33 -10.26 -12.85
C ARG A 195 10.97 -9.69 -13.22
N LYS A 196 10.10 -9.50 -12.24
CA LYS A 196 8.75 -8.94 -12.45
C LYS A 196 8.78 -7.46 -12.78
N SER A 197 9.77 -6.71 -12.33
CA SER A 197 9.97 -5.31 -12.73
C SER A 197 10.22 -5.19 -14.24
N GLY A 198 11.04 -6.09 -14.81
CA GLY A 198 11.22 -6.14 -16.27
C GLY A 198 9.90 -6.39 -17.02
N ILE A 199 9.08 -7.35 -16.54
CA ILE A 199 7.76 -7.61 -17.14
C ILE A 199 6.82 -6.40 -17.00
N LEU A 200 6.87 -5.70 -15.87
CA LEU A 200 6.11 -4.47 -15.67
C LEU A 200 6.52 -3.40 -16.67
N ASP A 201 7.82 -3.24 -16.92
CA ASP A 201 8.35 -2.26 -17.86
C ASP A 201 7.98 -2.61 -19.31
N GLU A 202 7.93 -3.90 -19.68
CA GLU A 202 7.39 -4.36 -20.96
C GLU A 202 5.89 -3.99 -21.12
N HIS A 203 5.08 -4.20 -20.08
CA HIS A 203 3.68 -3.77 -20.09
C HIS A 203 3.55 -2.25 -20.18
N GLY A 204 4.40 -1.50 -19.47
CA GLY A 204 4.46 -0.04 -19.55
C GLY A 204 4.74 0.46 -20.96
N ALA A 205 5.75 -0.09 -21.60
CA ALA A 205 6.09 0.22 -22.99
C ALA A 205 4.92 -0.05 -23.95
N ALA A 206 4.20 -1.16 -23.74
CA ALA A 206 3.03 -1.52 -24.57
C ALA A 206 1.86 -0.53 -24.47
N VAL A 207 1.76 0.22 -23.36
CA VAL A 207 0.72 1.25 -23.13
C VAL A 207 1.28 2.68 -23.21
N GLY A 208 2.53 2.86 -23.62
CA GLY A 208 3.17 4.17 -23.76
C GLY A 208 3.48 4.87 -22.44
N ARG A 209 3.66 4.12 -21.32
CA ARG A 209 3.97 4.67 -20.00
C ARG A 209 5.36 4.21 -19.53
N ASP A 210 6.20 5.14 -19.16
CA ASP A 210 7.52 4.86 -18.56
C ASP A 210 7.35 4.42 -17.08
N THR A 211 7.07 3.12 -16.88
CA THR A 211 6.88 2.58 -15.54
C THR A 211 8.17 2.50 -14.74
N ALA A 212 9.33 2.49 -15.38
CA ALA A 212 10.61 2.47 -14.68
C ALA A 212 10.82 3.75 -13.85
N SER A 213 10.38 4.89 -14.35
CA SER A 213 10.48 6.17 -13.64
C SER A 213 9.21 6.56 -12.89
N LEU A 214 8.03 6.13 -13.35
CA LEU A 214 6.74 6.59 -12.79
C LEU A 214 6.15 5.67 -11.72
N VAL A 215 6.58 4.40 -11.63
CA VAL A 215 6.02 3.44 -10.69
C VAL A 215 7.05 3.06 -9.63
N THR A 216 6.83 3.46 -8.39
CA THR A 216 7.65 3.04 -7.25
C THR A 216 7.51 1.54 -7.02
N ARG A 217 8.64 0.81 -6.95
CA ARG A 217 8.66 -0.60 -6.56
C ARG A 217 8.61 -0.69 -5.05
N SER A 218 7.67 -1.45 -4.53
CA SER A 218 7.53 -1.70 -3.10
C SER A 218 7.67 -3.20 -2.80
N LEU A 219 8.33 -3.52 -1.69
CA LEU A 219 8.54 -4.90 -1.25
C LEU A 219 8.38 -5.03 0.27
N GLY A 220 7.73 -6.13 0.70
CA GLY A 220 7.69 -6.54 2.09
C GLY A 220 9.03 -7.13 2.52
N VAL A 221 9.53 -6.71 3.68
CA VAL A 221 10.83 -7.14 4.24
C VAL A 221 10.68 -7.68 5.68
N ASP A 222 9.57 -8.35 5.95
CA ASP A 222 9.28 -8.89 7.26
C ASP A 222 10.39 -9.84 7.74
N GLY A 223 10.88 -9.61 8.96
CA GLY A 223 11.94 -10.41 9.58
C GLY A 223 13.33 -10.21 8.99
N GLN A 224 13.53 -9.32 8.02
CA GLN A 224 14.83 -9.06 7.38
C GLN A 224 15.50 -7.82 7.98
N GLU A 225 16.77 -7.94 8.32
CA GLU A 225 17.56 -6.82 8.82
C GLU A 225 18.06 -5.92 7.67
N PRO A 226 17.99 -4.58 7.84
CA PRO A 226 18.40 -3.65 6.78
C PRO A 226 19.88 -3.79 6.38
N GLY A 227 20.74 -4.17 7.32
CA GLY A 227 22.16 -4.42 7.04
C GLY A 227 22.43 -5.63 6.15
N GLU A 228 21.48 -6.57 6.07
CA GLU A 228 21.60 -7.79 5.28
C GLU A 228 21.10 -7.60 3.84
N VAL A 229 19.95 -6.92 3.67
CA VAL A 229 19.26 -6.87 2.37
C VAL A 229 19.14 -5.46 1.79
N GLY A 230 19.40 -4.43 2.56
CA GLY A 230 19.14 -3.03 2.16
C GLY A 230 19.88 -2.61 0.89
N ALA A 231 21.16 -3.00 0.75
CA ALA A 231 21.94 -2.68 -0.44
C ALA A 231 21.38 -3.36 -1.70
N ASP A 232 20.93 -4.62 -1.60
CA ASP A 232 20.35 -5.36 -2.71
C ASP A 232 18.98 -4.80 -3.13
N LEU A 233 18.20 -4.31 -2.15
CA LEU A 233 16.92 -3.63 -2.41
C LEU A 233 17.12 -2.32 -3.15
N LEU A 234 18.10 -1.49 -2.74
CA LEU A 234 18.45 -0.26 -3.46
C LEU A 234 18.92 -0.56 -4.89
N ALA A 235 19.80 -1.55 -5.05
CA ALA A 235 20.29 -1.99 -6.36
C ALA A 235 19.18 -2.59 -7.25
N ALA A 236 18.07 -3.05 -6.66
CA ALA A 236 16.89 -3.51 -7.37
C ALA A 236 15.88 -2.38 -7.67
N GLY A 237 16.16 -1.13 -7.28
CA GLY A 237 15.28 0.00 -7.52
C GLY A 237 14.05 0.04 -6.59
N VAL A 238 14.13 -0.58 -5.41
CA VAL A 238 13.05 -0.51 -4.41
C VAL A 238 13.00 0.91 -3.84
N GLY A 239 11.85 1.56 -3.98
CA GLY A 239 11.59 2.91 -3.45
C GLY A 239 10.74 2.92 -2.18
N LEU A 240 10.11 1.78 -1.82
CA LEU A 240 9.35 1.63 -0.59
C LEU A 240 9.51 0.21 -0.03
N VAL A 241 10.08 0.09 1.17
CA VAL A 241 10.05 -1.14 1.95
C VAL A 241 8.88 -1.12 2.90
N THR A 242 8.23 -2.27 3.12
CA THR A 242 7.12 -2.40 4.08
C THR A 242 7.40 -3.51 5.07
N LEU A 243 7.06 -3.27 6.32
CA LEU A 243 7.13 -4.24 7.40
C LEU A 243 5.73 -4.43 7.99
N SER A 244 5.44 -5.63 8.50
CA SER A 244 4.19 -5.89 9.21
C SER A 244 4.44 -6.09 10.71
N THR A 245 3.54 -5.60 11.54
CA THR A 245 3.53 -5.89 12.97
C THR A 245 2.11 -6.11 13.46
N SER A 246 1.98 -6.97 14.48
CA SER A 246 0.67 -7.39 15.01
C SER A 246 0.53 -6.99 16.49
N GLY A 247 -0.75 -6.82 16.88
CA GLY A 247 -1.10 -6.58 18.26
C GLY A 247 -0.93 -7.82 19.20
N PRO A 248 -1.13 -7.61 20.49
CA PRO A 248 -1.54 -6.33 21.11
C PRO A 248 -0.43 -5.29 21.27
N ASP A 249 0.86 -5.70 21.26
CA ASP A 249 1.98 -4.84 21.66
C ASP A 249 2.58 -4.03 20.52
N TYR A 250 2.40 -4.48 19.25
CA TYR A 250 2.96 -3.85 18.07
C TYR A 250 4.45 -3.52 18.23
N ASP A 251 5.30 -4.56 18.17
CA ASP A 251 6.75 -4.37 18.22
C ASP A 251 7.23 -3.59 16.98
N LEU A 252 7.80 -2.43 17.21
CA LEU A 252 8.35 -1.56 16.17
C LEU A 252 9.89 -1.59 16.11
N GLY A 253 10.55 -2.49 16.84
CA GLY A 253 12.02 -2.52 16.91
C GLY A 253 12.70 -2.73 15.55
N LEU A 254 12.16 -3.62 14.71
CA LEU A 254 12.68 -3.80 13.34
C LEU A 254 12.38 -2.58 12.46
N VAL A 255 11.21 -1.98 12.61
CA VAL A 255 10.83 -0.74 11.88
C VAL A 255 11.80 0.39 12.21
N GLU A 256 12.15 0.57 13.49
CA GLU A 256 13.13 1.57 13.94
C GLU A 256 14.50 1.36 13.29
N ARG A 257 14.97 0.11 13.19
CA ARG A 257 16.25 -0.20 12.52
C ARG A 257 16.21 0.15 11.03
N TRP A 258 15.10 -0.11 10.35
CA TRP A 258 14.90 0.28 8.95
C TRP A 258 14.85 1.80 8.77
N VAL A 259 14.19 2.52 9.66
CA VAL A 259 14.15 4.01 9.63
C VAL A 259 15.56 4.57 9.82
N ARG A 260 16.31 4.09 10.82
CA ARG A 260 17.72 4.52 11.05
C ARG A 260 18.62 4.21 9.85
N TRP A 261 18.45 3.03 9.25
CA TRP A 261 19.20 2.63 8.06
C TRP A 261 18.88 3.55 6.88
N ARG A 262 17.61 3.82 6.62
CA ARG A 262 17.17 4.77 5.59
C ARG A 262 17.80 6.15 5.79
N ASP A 263 17.77 6.67 7.02
CA ASP A 263 18.29 8.01 7.35
C ASP A 263 19.80 8.09 7.19
N ALA A 264 20.53 6.98 7.30
CA ALA A 264 21.96 6.90 7.07
C ALA A 264 22.33 6.82 5.58
N GLN A 265 21.38 6.61 4.67
CA GLN A 265 21.66 6.60 3.22
C GLN A 265 21.72 8.00 2.60
N GLY A 266 21.35 9.05 3.34
CA GLY A 266 21.39 10.45 2.88
C GLY A 266 20.04 11.08 2.85
#